data_5e5b69bb4269851cc89b7c32ba206c50
#
_entry.id   5e5b69bb4269851cc89b7c32ba206c50
#
_cell.length_a   1.000
_cell.length_b   1.000
_cell.length_c   1.000
_cell.angle_alpha   90.00
_cell.angle_beta   90.00
_cell.angle_gamma   90.00
#
_symmetry.space_group_name_H-M   'P 1'
#
loop_
_entity.id
_entity.type
_entity.pdbx_description
1 polymer ?
#
loop_
_entity_poly.entity_id
_entity_poly.type
_entity_poly.pdbx_seq_one_letter_code
_entity_poly.pdbx_strand_id
1 'polypeptide(L)'
;EIASCLVGSEMCIRDSGYTEEMAVNEAKRCLQCKNHPCRSGCPVEIDIPGFIKHVAEGDFEAAYNVIAQSSALPAVCGRVCPQEHQCEGKCVRGIKGEAVGIGRLERFVADWYRNNVHTKPTAPAPNGHKVAVIGAGPSGLTVAGDLAKLGYKVTVYEALHVAGGVLMYGIPEFRLPKDIVQHEVEGLKELGVDIETNMVIGKVLTIDELMNDYGFEAVYVASGAGLPRFMGIPGESLNGVYSANEYLTRVNLMKAYKEDSRTPIMKSKSVAVVGGGNVAMDAARCAKRLGAENVY
;
A
#
# COMPACT_ATOMS: atom_id res chain seq x y z
N GLU A 1 -26.08 3.60 -5.47
CA GLU A 1 -24.97 4.24 -4.72
C GLU A 1 -23.58 3.70 -5.10
N ILE A 2 -23.44 2.38 -5.37
CA ILE A 2 -22.16 1.81 -5.82
C ILE A 2 -21.75 2.34 -7.20
N ALA A 3 -22.70 2.61 -8.09
CA ALA A 3 -22.43 3.11 -9.44
C ALA A 3 -21.86 4.54 -9.45
N SER A 4 -22.26 5.41 -8.53
CA SER A 4 -21.75 6.78 -8.46
C SER A 4 -20.30 6.85 -7.97
N CYS A 5 -19.87 5.89 -7.15
CA CYS A 5 -18.47 5.76 -6.74
C CYS A 5 -17.55 5.20 -7.85
N LEU A 6 -18.13 4.70 -8.96
CA LEU A 6 -17.37 4.05 -10.03
C LEU A 6 -16.89 5.03 -11.12
N VAL A 7 -17.47 6.20 -11.29
CA VAL A 7 -17.37 6.96 -12.57
C VAL A 7 -17.16 8.47 -12.44
N GLY A 8 -17.20 9.08 -11.25
CA GLY A 8 -17.08 10.54 -11.13
C GLY A 8 -15.63 11.04 -11.10
N SER A 9 -15.35 12.17 -11.75
CA SER A 9 -14.09 12.91 -11.62
C SER A 9 -13.90 13.56 -10.25
N GLU A 10 -14.97 13.69 -9.48
CA GLU A 10 -14.99 14.21 -8.10
C GLU A 10 -15.27 13.09 -7.10
N MET A 11 -14.60 11.98 -7.30
CA MET A 11 -14.86 10.81 -6.50
C MET A 11 -14.20 10.87 -5.15
N CYS A 12 -14.98 10.43 -4.19
CA CYS A 12 -14.59 10.12 -2.83
C CYS A 12 -13.58 11.12 -2.25
N ILE A 13 -13.95 11.77 -1.20
CA ILE A 13 -13.09 12.60 -0.34
C ILE A 13 -11.71 11.93 -0.06
N ARG A 14 -11.59 10.62 -0.27
CA ARG A 14 -10.32 9.88 -0.27
C ARG A 14 -9.37 10.28 -1.42
N ASP A 15 -9.88 10.79 -2.53
CA ASP A 15 -9.04 11.13 -3.69
C ASP A 15 -8.46 12.55 -3.57
N SER A 16 -9.15 13.48 -2.90
CA SER A 16 -8.77 14.90 -2.86
C SER A 16 -7.80 15.29 -1.74
N GLY A 17 -7.45 14.46 -0.79
CA GLY A 17 -6.56 14.83 0.31
C GLY A 17 -7.02 16.06 1.12
N TYR A 18 -6.37 16.37 2.22
CA TYR A 18 -6.59 17.58 2.99
C TYR A 18 -5.62 18.69 2.58
N THR A 19 -6.08 19.94 2.62
CA THR A 19 -5.19 21.10 2.75
C THR A 19 -4.67 21.19 4.19
N GLU A 20 -3.65 22.02 4.44
CA GLU A 20 -3.13 22.23 5.80
C GLU A 20 -4.23 22.72 6.76
N GLU A 21 -5.04 23.70 6.32
CA GLU A 21 -6.16 24.20 7.11
C GLU A 21 -7.20 23.12 7.41
N MET A 22 -7.57 22.31 6.41
CA MET A 22 -8.50 21.20 6.59
C MET A 22 -7.95 20.16 7.55
N ALA A 23 -6.66 19.83 7.44
CA ALA A 23 -6.00 18.85 8.31
C ALA A 23 -5.97 19.34 9.76
N VAL A 24 -5.59 20.60 10.01
CA VAL A 24 -5.59 21.20 11.35
C VAL A 24 -7.00 21.24 11.94
N ASN A 25 -8.00 21.61 11.14
CA ASN A 25 -9.40 21.65 11.61
C ASN A 25 -9.93 20.26 11.92
N GLU A 26 -9.62 19.25 11.11
CA GLU A 26 -10.00 17.87 11.37
C GLU A 26 -9.27 17.30 12.61
N ALA A 27 -7.98 17.60 12.76
CA ALA A 27 -7.18 17.17 13.90
C ALA A 27 -7.71 17.75 15.23
N LYS A 28 -8.19 18.97 15.25
CA LYS A 28 -8.83 19.61 16.43
C LYS A 28 -10.11 18.91 16.88
N ARG A 29 -10.72 18.07 16.06
CA ARG A 29 -11.86 17.25 16.46
C ARG A 29 -11.48 16.08 17.39
N CYS A 30 -10.20 15.73 17.47
CA CYS A 30 -9.72 14.64 18.31
C CYS A 30 -9.89 14.98 19.79
N LEU A 31 -10.50 14.06 20.55
CA LEU A 31 -10.77 14.23 21.98
C LEU A 31 -9.57 13.90 22.86
N GLN A 32 -8.43 13.47 22.30
CA GLN A 32 -7.25 13.02 23.05
C GLN A 32 -7.62 12.06 24.18
N CYS A 33 -8.38 11.00 23.84
CA CYS A 33 -8.98 10.06 24.79
C CYS A 33 -7.92 9.38 25.67
N LYS A 34 -8.16 9.28 26.97
CA LYS A 34 -7.21 8.68 27.94
C LYS A 34 -6.83 7.22 27.58
N ASN A 35 -7.75 6.42 27.06
CA ASN A 35 -7.53 5.01 26.76
C ASN A 35 -7.13 4.73 25.29
N HIS A 36 -7.00 5.75 24.46
CA HIS A 36 -6.57 5.69 23.06
C HIS A 36 -7.17 4.51 22.24
N PRO A 37 -8.51 4.32 22.18
CA PRO A 37 -9.09 3.13 21.56
C PRO A 37 -8.78 3.03 20.06
N CYS A 38 -8.54 4.16 19.37
CA CYS A 38 -8.10 4.17 17.98
C CYS A 38 -6.74 3.48 17.80
N ARG A 39 -5.80 3.60 18.76
CA ARG A 39 -4.51 2.92 18.72
C ARG A 39 -4.68 1.40 18.70
N SER A 40 -5.54 0.84 19.56
CA SER A 40 -5.82 -0.59 19.58
C SER A 40 -6.55 -1.10 18.32
N GLY A 41 -7.09 -0.20 17.51
CA GLY A 41 -7.67 -0.50 16.21
C GLY A 41 -6.65 -0.49 15.07
N CYS A 42 -5.44 0.02 15.30
CA CYS A 42 -4.35 0.03 14.32
C CYS A 42 -3.50 -1.24 14.46
N PRO A 43 -3.34 -2.06 13.41
CA PRO A 43 -2.55 -3.29 13.49
C PRO A 43 -1.08 -3.09 13.87
N VAL A 44 -0.51 -1.91 13.60
CA VAL A 44 0.88 -1.55 13.94
C VAL A 44 0.95 -0.57 15.12
N GLU A 45 -0.17 -0.32 15.80
CA GLU A 45 -0.27 0.46 17.02
C GLU A 45 0.33 1.88 16.94
N ILE A 46 0.17 2.57 15.82
CA ILE A 46 0.59 3.98 15.68
C ILE A 46 0.05 4.78 16.87
N ASP A 47 0.86 5.67 17.44
CA ASP A 47 0.39 6.64 18.42
C ASP A 47 -0.47 7.72 17.75
N ILE A 48 -1.73 7.32 17.45
CA ILE A 48 -2.68 8.13 16.72
C ILE A 48 -2.99 9.46 17.44
N PRO A 49 -3.28 9.50 18.75
CA PRO A 49 -3.48 10.76 19.45
C PRO A 49 -2.24 11.65 19.39
N GLY A 50 -1.05 11.06 19.49
CA GLY A 50 0.22 11.80 19.44
C GLY A 50 0.41 12.51 18.11
N PHE A 51 0.31 11.80 16.97
CA PHE A 51 0.49 12.45 15.68
C PHE A 51 -0.63 13.46 15.37
N ILE A 52 -1.89 13.18 15.74
CA ILE A 52 -3.01 14.11 15.53
C ILE A 52 -2.83 15.39 16.35
N LYS A 53 -2.26 15.29 17.56
CA LYS A 53 -1.93 16.47 18.36
C LYS A 53 -0.95 17.39 17.62
N HIS A 54 0.12 16.84 17.08
CA HIS A 54 1.09 17.61 16.28
C HIS A 54 0.46 18.21 15.03
N VAL A 55 -0.43 17.50 14.35
CA VAL A 55 -1.19 18.09 13.22
C VAL A 55 -2.05 19.25 13.67
N ALA A 56 -2.74 19.16 14.82
CA ALA A 56 -3.56 20.24 15.36
C ALA A 56 -2.74 21.48 15.75
N GLU A 57 -1.48 21.30 16.08
CA GLU A 57 -0.50 22.36 16.41
C GLU A 57 0.20 22.92 15.15
N GLY A 58 0.02 22.30 13.99
CA GLY A 58 0.65 22.68 12.73
C GLY A 58 2.09 22.14 12.56
N ASP A 59 2.52 21.25 13.45
CA ASP A 59 3.85 20.61 13.38
C ASP A 59 3.76 19.28 12.63
N PHE A 60 3.75 19.35 11.29
CA PHE A 60 3.53 18.20 10.44
C PHE A 60 4.74 17.26 10.36
N GLU A 61 5.94 17.80 10.54
CA GLU A 61 7.17 16.99 10.59
C GLU A 61 7.20 16.13 11.86
N ALA A 62 6.90 16.70 13.01
CA ALA A 62 6.78 15.92 14.25
C ALA A 62 5.65 14.88 14.15
N ALA A 63 4.52 15.22 13.52
CA ALA A 63 3.45 14.27 13.26
C ALA A 63 3.91 13.07 12.42
N TYR A 64 4.68 13.31 11.34
CA TYR A 64 5.26 12.25 10.53
C TYR A 64 6.21 11.36 11.33
N ASN A 65 7.09 11.95 12.13
CA ASN A 65 8.05 11.22 12.96
C ASN A 65 7.36 10.29 13.95
N VAL A 66 6.20 10.68 14.51
CA VAL A 66 5.39 9.80 15.36
C VAL A 66 4.84 8.61 14.56
N ILE A 67 4.31 8.83 13.36
CA ILE A 67 3.79 7.76 12.49
C ILE A 67 4.92 6.80 12.10
N ALA A 68 6.06 7.32 11.68
CA ALA A 68 7.21 6.56 11.16
C ALA A 68 7.88 5.65 12.20
N GLN A 69 7.62 5.85 13.50
CA GLN A 69 8.07 4.92 14.55
C GLN A 69 7.43 3.54 14.43
N SER A 70 6.18 3.45 13.97
CA SER A 70 5.43 2.21 13.90
C SER A 70 5.04 1.80 12.47
N SER A 71 5.02 2.73 11.52
CA SER A 71 4.62 2.49 10.13
C SER A 71 5.80 2.67 9.19
N ALA A 72 6.11 1.64 8.40
CA ALA A 72 7.15 1.72 7.37
C ALA A 72 6.64 2.32 6.05
N LEU A 73 5.32 2.38 5.83
CA LEU A 73 4.69 2.78 4.57
C LEU A 73 3.50 3.76 4.83
N PRO A 74 3.72 4.90 5.48
CA PRO A 74 2.62 5.77 5.91
C PRO A 74 1.82 6.35 4.74
N ALA A 75 2.46 6.71 3.63
CA ALA A 75 1.77 7.24 2.45
C ALA A 75 0.85 6.19 1.78
N VAL A 76 1.22 4.91 1.87
CA VAL A 76 0.38 3.78 1.42
C VAL A 76 -0.76 3.55 2.40
N CYS A 77 -0.46 3.43 3.70
CA CYS A 77 -1.46 3.13 4.74
C CYS A 77 -2.58 4.18 4.79
N GLY A 78 -2.24 5.46 4.74
CA GLY A 78 -3.22 6.55 4.70
C GLY A 78 -4.18 6.50 3.49
N ARG A 79 -3.83 5.75 2.41
CA ARG A 79 -4.67 5.61 1.20
C ARG A 79 -5.46 4.31 1.14
N VAL A 80 -4.89 3.19 1.61
CA VAL A 80 -5.43 1.87 1.31
C VAL A 80 -5.90 1.06 2.52
N CYS A 81 -5.53 1.44 3.74
CA CYS A 81 -6.07 0.80 4.94
C CYS A 81 -7.60 0.94 5.00
N PRO A 82 -8.33 -0.09 5.44
CA PRO A 82 -9.76 0.00 5.71
C PRO A 82 -10.01 0.66 7.08
N GLN A 83 -9.67 1.95 7.21
CA GLN A 83 -9.67 2.68 8.49
C GLN A 83 -11.02 2.64 9.19
N GLU A 84 -12.12 2.61 8.44
CA GLU A 84 -13.50 2.48 8.94
C GLU A 84 -13.74 1.20 9.74
N HIS A 85 -12.96 0.15 9.51
CA HIS A 85 -13.01 -1.11 10.25
C HIS A 85 -11.84 -1.25 11.25
N GLN A 86 -10.91 -0.33 11.24
CA GLN A 86 -9.72 -0.33 12.07
C GLN A 86 -9.71 0.86 13.05
N CYS A 87 -8.78 1.80 12.88
CA CYS A 87 -8.59 2.92 13.79
C CYS A 87 -9.81 3.86 13.88
N GLU A 88 -10.41 4.23 12.75
CA GLU A 88 -11.60 5.09 12.71
C GLU A 88 -12.83 4.39 13.30
N GLY A 89 -12.97 3.08 13.06
CA GLY A 89 -14.04 2.25 13.64
C GLY A 89 -14.00 2.16 15.17
N LYS A 90 -12.85 2.48 15.79
CA LYS A 90 -12.69 2.55 17.25
C LYS A 90 -12.72 3.98 17.78
N CYS A 91 -12.87 4.98 16.92
CA CYS A 91 -12.89 6.39 17.35
C CYS A 91 -14.12 6.70 18.18
N VAL A 92 -13.92 7.26 19.39
CA VAL A 92 -15.02 7.62 20.32
C VAL A 92 -15.98 8.64 19.70
N ARG A 93 -15.48 9.52 18.83
CA ARG A 93 -16.33 10.48 18.09
C ARG A 93 -17.37 9.77 17.22
N GLY A 94 -17.03 8.60 16.68
CA GLY A 94 -17.91 7.78 15.85
C GLY A 94 -19.16 7.23 16.57
N ILE A 95 -19.18 7.25 17.91
CA ILE A 95 -20.34 6.78 18.70
C ILE A 95 -21.57 7.70 18.54
N LYS A 96 -21.34 9.02 18.42
CA LYS A 96 -22.42 10.03 18.37
C LYS A 96 -22.33 10.94 17.14
N GLY A 97 -21.55 10.57 16.14
CA GLY A 97 -21.35 11.36 14.93
C GLY A 97 -20.29 10.75 14.04
N GLU A 98 -19.58 11.57 13.29
CA GLU A 98 -18.49 11.09 12.43
C GLU A 98 -17.19 10.91 13.21
N ALA A 99 -16.52 9.78 13.00
CA ALA A 99 -15.17 9.55 13.47
C ALA A 99 -14.22 10.65 12.98
N VAL A 100 -13.08 10.83 13.65
CA VAL A 100 -11.98 11.63 13.12
C VAL A 100 -11.41 10.92 11.90
N GLY A 101 -11.16 11.63 10.81
CA GLY A 101 -10.59 11.08 9.58
C GLY A 101 -9.11 10.75 9.72
N ILE A 102 -8.81 9.73 10.51
CA ILE A 102 -7.45 9.34 10.91
C ILE A 102 -6.60 9.00 9.69
N GLY A 103 -7.14 8.17 8.79
CA GLY A 103 -6.42 7.78 7.58
C GLY A 103 -6.17 8.95 6.63
N ARG A 104 -7.09 9.93 6.57
CA ARG A 104 -6.90 11.14 5.77
C ARG A 104 -5.83 12.04 6.37
N LEU A 105 -5.75 12.12 7.69
CA LEU A 105 -4.69 12.84 8.39
C LEU A 105 -3.34 12.16 8.21
N GLU A 106 -3.27 10.83 8.31
CA GLU A 106 -2.06 10.06 8.03
C GLU A 106 -1.57 10.28 6.59
N ARG A 107 -2.48 10.21 5.60
CA ARG A 107 -2.18 10.53 4.20
C ARG A 107 -1.65 11.96 4.05
N PHE A 108 -2.33 12.93 4.65
CA PHE A 108 -1.92 14.34 4.57
C PHE A 108 -0.50 14.52 5.11
N VAL A 109 -0.21 13.97 6.28
CA VAL A 109 1.10 14.08 6.93
C VAL A 109 2.19 13.44 6.07
N ALA A 110 1.94 12.25 5.53
CA ALA A 110 2.90 11.56 4.66
C ALA A 110 3.15 12.32 3.34
N ASP A 111 2.09 12.87 2.72
CA ASP A 111 2.21 13.68 1.51
C ASP A 111 2.94 15.00 1.77
N TRP A 112 2.63 15.64 2.88
CA TRP A 112 3.29 16.88 3.29
C TRP A 112 4.79 16.64 3.52
N TYR A 113 5.14 15.60 4.26
CA TYR A 113 6.54 15.25 4.53
C TYR A 113 7.32 15.00 3.25
N ARG A 114 6.79 14.17 2.36
CA ARG A 114 7.39 13.88 1.06
C ARG A 114 7.66 15.13 0.22
N ASN A 115 6.78 16.12 0.29
CA ASN A 115 6.86 17.32 -0.54
C ASN A 115 7.74 18.43 0.08
N ASN A 116 7.94 18.43 1.39
CA ASN A 116 8.59 19.54 2.10
C ASN A 116 9.92 19.13 2.77
N VAL A 117 10.09 17.85 3.10
CA VAL A 117 11.31 17.37 3.81
C VAL A 117 12.13 16.53 2.84
N HIS A 118 13.37 16.99 2.58
CA HIS A 118 14.27 16.35 1.63
C HIS A 118 15.53 15.76 2.32
N THR A 119 15.49 15.65 3.64
CA THR A 119 16.57 15.02 4.40
C THR A 119 16.51 13.51 4.23
N LYS A 120 17.66 12.93 3.84
CA LYS A 120 17.77 11.46 3.74
C LYS A 120 17.80 10.84 5.13
N PRO A 121 17.12 9.69 5.32
CA PRO A 121 17.24 8.97 6.57
C PRO A 121 18.69 8.52 6.80
N THR A 122 19.17 8.66 8.00
CA THR A 122 20.51 8.18 8.35
C THR A 122 20.45 6.70 8.69
N ALA A 123 21.16 5.88 7.90
CA ALA A 123 21.27 4.46 8.22
C ALA A 123 22.00 4.28 9.58
N PRO A 124 21.48 3.42 10.47
CA PRO A 124 22.13 3.13 11.74
C PRO A 124 23.46 2.37 11.53
N ALA A 125 24.28 2.31 12.58
CA ALA A 125 25.49 1.50 12.55
C ALA A 125 25.17 0.02 12.33
N PRO A 126 25.89 -0.68 11.42
CA PRO A 126 25.64 -2.10 11.17
C PRO A 126 25.83 -2.95 12.45
N ASN A 127 24.90 -3.87 12.68
CA ASN A 127 24.98 -4.82 13.80
C ASN A 127 25.74 -6.12 13.45
N GLY A 128 26.19 -6.26 12.19
CA GLY A 128 26.96 -7.40 11.71
C GLY A 128 26.10 -8.57 11.19
N HIS A 129 24.79 -8.53 11.31
CA HIS A 129 23.87 -9.59 10.89
C HIS A 129 23.27 -9.32 9.51
N LYS A 130 23.00 -10.41 8.76
CA LYS A 130 22.54 -10.37 7.37
C LYS A 130 21.23 -11.17 7.19
N VAL A 131 20.20 -10.54 6.65
CA VAL A 131 18.87 -11.14 6.46
C VAL A 131 18.41 -11.01 5.01
N ALA A 132 17.88 -12.11 4.46
CA ALA A 132 17.21 -12.12 3.16
C ALA A 132 15.69 -12.00 3.35
N VAL A 133 15.04 -11.23 2.48
CA VAL A 133 13.58 -11.09 2.41
C VAL A 133 13.13 -11.53 1.02
N ILE A 134 12.21 -12.48 0.93
CA ILE A 134 11.69 -13.00 -0.34
C ILE A 134 10.33 -12.35 -0.62
N GLY A 135 10.30 -11.42 -1.55
CA GLY A 135 9.14 -10.64 -1.97
C GLY A 135 9.17 -9.21 -1.46
N ALA A 136 9.08 -8.25 -2.39
CA ALA A 136 9.05 -6.81 -2.13
C ALA A 136 7.61 -6.26 -2.07
N GLY A 137 6.65 -7.06 -1.60
CA GLY A 137 5.30 -6.60 -1.28
C GLY A 137 5.24 -5.86 0.07
N PRO A 138 4.04 -5.42 0.52
CA PRO A 138 3.90 -4.66 1.77
C PRO A 138 4.57 -5.30 2.98
N SER A 139 4.41 -6.63 3.13
CA SER A 139 5.01 -7.39 4.23
C SER A 139 6.53 -7.37 4.19
N GLY A 140 7.12 -7.67 3.01
CA GLY A 140 8.57 -7.70 2.85
C GLY A 140 9.20 -6.32 3.01
N LEU A 141 8.61 -5.28 2.44
CA LEU A 141 9.09 -3.90 2.57
C LEU A 141 9.03 -3.41 4.02
N THR A 142 7.97 -3.75 4.77
CA THR A 142 7.85 -3.40 6.20
C THR A 142 8.96 -4.06 7.02
N VAL A 143 9.12 -5.39 6.89
CA VAL A 143 10.17 -6.11 7.62
C VAL A 143 11.57 -5.62 7.23
N ALA A 144 11.80 -5.36 5.94
CA ALA A 144 13.09 -4.85 5.48
C ALA A 144 13.40 -3.47 6.10
N GLY A 145 12.42 -2.57 6.17
CA GLY A 145 12.57 -1.26 6.79
C GLY A 145 12.83 -1.34 8.29
N ASP A 146 12.08 -2.17 9.00
CA ASP A 146 12.24 -2.33 10.45
C ASP A 146 13.59 -2.96 10.79
N LEU A 147 14.04 -3.97 10.06
CA LEU A 147 15.36 -4.56 10.25
C LEU A 147 16.49 -3.59 9.89
N ALA A 148 16.35 -2.80 8.82
CA ALA A 148 17.34 -1.80 8.45
C ALA A 148 17.50 -0.73 9.54
N LYS A 149 16.40 -0.27 10.16
CA LYS A 149 16.43 0.65 11.31
C LYS A 149 17.15 0.07 12.54
N LEU A 150 17.25 -1.26 12.64
CA LEU A 150 17.99 -1.96 13.70
C LEU A 150 19.44 -2.30 13.32
N GLY A 151 19.90 -1.84 12.15
CA GLY A 151 21.28 -2.02 11.70
C GLY A 151 21.57 -3.35 11.00
N TYR A 152 20.55 -4.14 10.67
CA TYR A 152 20.72 -5.36 9.88
C TYR A 152 21.07 -5.03 8.43
N LYS A 153 21.94 -5.83 7.82
CA LYS A 153 22.12 -5.82 6.36
C LYS A 153 20.99 -6.62 5.71
N VAL A 154 20.09 -5.95 5.02
CA VAL A 154 18.90 -6.57 4.43
C VAL A 154 19.01 -6.58 2.92
N THR A 155 18.75 -7.74 2.30
CA THR A 155 18.55 -7.87 0.85
C THR A 155 17.16 -8.42 0.57
N VAL A 156 16.39 -7.70 -0.23
CA VAL A 156 15.04 -8.09 -0.66
C VAL A 156 15.13 -8.63 -2.08
N TYR A 157 14.64 -9.84 -2.30
CA TYR A 157 14.55 -10.50 -3.61
C TYR A 157 13.11 -10.45 -4.12
N GLU A 158 12.88 -9.80 -5.26
CA GLU A 158 11.57 -9.62 -5.87
C GLU A 158 11.50 -10.36 -7.21
N ALA A 159 10.45 -11.15 -7.40
CA ALA A 159 10.25 -11.91 -8.62
C ALA A 159 9.90 -11.03 -9.83
N LEU A 160 9.20 -9.92 -9.60
CA LEU A 160 8.81 -8.97 -10.64
C LEU A 160 9.94 -7.98 -10.96
N HIS A 161 9.77 -7.23 -12.04
CA HIS A 161 10.74 -6.22 -12.49
C HIS A 161 10.68 -4.91 -11.68
N VAL A 162 9.76 -4.79 -10.72
CA VAL A 162 9.59 -3.62 -9.86
C VAL A 162 9.13 -4.04 -8.47
N ALA A 163 9.71 -3.41 -7.45
CA ALA A 163 9.31 -3.62 -6.06
C ALA A 163 7.96 -2.96 -5.75
N GLY A 164 7.23 -3.52 -4.79
CA GLY A 164 5.93 -3.04 -4.31
C GLY A 164 4.86 -4.13 -4.28
N GLY A 165 5.07 -5.27 -4.96
CA GLY A 165 4.10 -6.37 -4.97
C GLY A 165 2.69 -5.91 -5.37
N VAL A 166 1.67 -6.29 -4.56
CA VAL A 166 0.27 -5.92 -4.81
C VAL A 166 0.02 -4.41 -4.88
N LEU A 167 0.86 -3.60 -4.27
CA LEU A 167 0.78 -2.14 -4.37
C LEU A 167 1.03 -1.65 -5.80
N MET A 168 1.82 -2.40 -6.56
CA MET A 168 2.14 -2.10 -7.96
C MET A 168 1.22 -2.81 -8.94
N TYR A 169 1.02 -4.13 -8.79
CA TYR A 169 0.25 -4.90 -9.78
C TYR A 169 -1.26 -4.93 -9.50
N GLY A 170 -1.68 -4.87 -8.23
CA GLY A 170 -3.07 -5.10 -7.83
C GLY A 170 -3.89 -3.83 -7.65
N ILE A 171 -3.38 -2.85 -6.90
CA ILE A 171 -4.12 -1.63 -6.57
C ILE A 171 -4.02 -0.64 -7.75
N PRO A 172 -5.15 -0.11 -8.26
CA PRO A 172 -5.12 0.81 -9.40
C PRO A 172 -4.44 2.15 -9.10
N GLU A 173 -3.90 2.77 -10.14
CA GLU A 173 -3.23 4.07 -10.12
C GLU A 173 -4.10 5.15 -9.45
N PHE A 174 -5.40 5.16 -9.72
CA PHE A 174 -6.33 6.15 -9.17
C PHE A 174 -6.61 5.98 -7.66
N ARG A 175 -6.24 4.84 -7.06
CA ARG A 175 -6.30 4.63 -5.61
C ARG A 175 -4.96 4.80 -4.93
N LEU A 176 -3.91 4.31 -5.58
CA LEU A 176 -2.55 4.37 -5.09
C LEU A 176 -1.61 4.68 -6.27
N PRO A 177 -1.26 5.96 -6.47
CA PRO A 177 -0.27 6.36 -7.47
C PRO A 177 1.05 5.62 -7.30
N LYS A 178 1.64 5.16 -8.41
CA LYS A 178 2.82 4.28 -8.36
C LYS A 178 4.10 5.01 -7.99
N ASP A 179 4.15 6.30 -8.24
CA ASP A 179 5.24 7.18 -7.79
C ASP A 179 5.35 7.20 -6.25
N ILE A 180 4.22 7.18 -5.55
CA ILE A 180 4.20 7.11 -4.08
C ILE A 180 4.83 5.81 -3.59
N VAL A 181 4.46 4.67 -4.20
CA VAL A 181 5.03 3.37 -3.82
C VAL A 181 6.53 3.33 -4.09
N GLN A 182 6.97 3.87 -5.24
CA GLN A 182 8.38 3.92 -5.57
C GLN A 182 9.17 4.87 -4.66
N HIS A 183 8.56 5.96 -4.21
CA HIS A 183 9.18 6.85 -3.23
C HIS A 183 9.42 6.15 -1.88
N GLU A 184 8.44 5.38 -1.39
CA GLU A 184 8.61 4.56 -0.17
C GLU A 184 9.72 3.51 -0.34
N VAL A 185 9.76 2.85 -1.50
CA VAL A 185 10.82 1.88 -1.84
C VAL A 185 12.19 2.53 -1.86
N GLU A 186 12.30 3.74 -2.43
CA GLU A 186 13.57 4.47 -2.49
C GLU A 186 14.05 4.89 -1.10
N GLY A 187 13.14 5.30 -0.21
CA GLY A 187 13.46 5.57 1.19
C GLY A 187 14.07 4.37 1.91
N LEU A 188 13.62 3.14 1.60
CA LEU A 188 14.22 1.92 2.14
C LEU A 188 15.63 1.67 1.60
N LYS A 189 15.88 1.94 0.31
CA LYS A 189 17.23 1.86 -0.26
C LYS A 189 18.18 2.88 0.38
N GLU A 190 17.69 4.09 0.64
CA GLU A 190 18.46 5.11 1.35
C GLU A 190 18.82 4.70 2.79
N LEU A 191 18.00 3.86 3.44
CA LEU A 191 18.30 3.21 4.72
C LEU A 191 19.32 2.05 4.60
N GLY A 192 19.77 1.70 3.39
CA GLY A 192 20.76 0.65 3.14
C GLY A 192 20.17 -0.73 2.83
N VAL A 193 18.87 -0.82 2.52
CA VAL A 193 18.24 -2.05 2.02
C VAL A 193 18.61 -2.26 0.56
N ASP A 194 19.18 -3.41 0.22
CA ASP A 194 19.39 -3.85 -1.16
C ASP A 194 18.10 -4.47 -1.70
N ILE A 195 17.69 -4.10 -2.92
CA ILE A 195 16.51 -4.66 -3.57
C ILE A 195 16.91 -5.20 -4.95
N GLU A 196 16.82 -6.52 -5.08
CA GLU A 196 17.14 -7.28 -6.29
C GLU A 196 15.84 -7.72 -6.97
N THR A 197 15.55 -7.17 -8.14
CA THR A 197 14.36 -7.52 -8.94
C THR A 197 14.65 -8.62 -9.95
N ASN A 198 13.58 -9.22 -10.53
CA ASN A 198 13.66 -10.35 -11.45
C ASN A 198 14.30 -11.61 -10.82
N MET A 199 14.20 -11.75 -9.51
CA MET A 199 14.78 -12.85 -8.74
C MET A 199 13.68 -13.76 -8.20
N VAL A 200 13.42 -14.86 -8.92
CA VAL A 200 12.45 -15.89 -8.51
C VAL A 200 13.13 -16.90 -7.59
N ILE A 201 13.07 -16.65 -6.28
CA ILE A 201 13.66 -17.59 -5.30
C ILE A 201 12.93 -18.93 -5.35
N GLY A 202 13.72 -20.01 -5.31
CA GLY A 202 13.27 -21.38 -5.59
C GLY A 202 13.43 -21.78 -7.07
N LYS A 203 13.84 -20.84 -7.96
CA LYS A 203 14.17 -21.08 -9.37
C LYS A 203 15.57 -20.58 -9.73
N VAL A 204 15.88 -19.33 -9.41
CA VAL A 204 17.19 -18.71 -9.66
C VAL A 204 18.16 -19.06 -8.54
N LEU A 205 17.71 -18.93 -7.30
CA LEU A 205 18.43 -19.30 -6.08
C LEU A 205 17.48 -20.06 -5.17
N THR A 206 18.00 -21.02 -4.44
CA THR A 206 17.31 -21.73 -3.37
C THR A 206 17.49 -21.01 -2.02
N ILE A 207 16.68 -21.35 -1.03
CA ILE A 207 16.86 -20.85 0.34
C ILE A 207 18.18 -21.37 0.93
N ASP A 208 18.55 -22.63 0.62
CA ASP A 208 19.78 -23.23 1.10
C ASP A 208 21.02 -22.49 0.56
N GLU A 209 21.03 -22.10 -0.71
CA GLU A 209 22.09 -21.29 -1.30
C GLU A 209 22.15 -19.90 -0.65
N LEU A 210 21.00 -19.25 -0.42
CA LEU A 210 20.97 -17.96 0.28
C LEU A 210 21.62 -18.05 1.67
N MET A 211 21.36 -19.11 2.41
CA MET A 211 21.92 -19.29 3.75
C MET A 211 23.38 -19.76 3.74
N ASN A 212 23.72 -20.74 2.90
CA ASN A 212 25.03 -21.39 2.95
C ASN A 212 26.08 -20.66 2.09
N ASP A 213 25.70 -20.21 0.88
CA ASP A 213 26.64 -19.63 -0.08
C ASP A 213 26.67 -18.11 0.00
N TYR A 214 25.52 -17.47 0.22
CA TYR A 214 25.40 -16.01 0.35
C TYR A 214 25.53 -15.53 1.80
N GLY A 215 25.51 -16.42 2.77
CA GLY A 215 25.77 -16.13 4.18
C GLY A 215 24.66 -15.34 4.87
N PHE A 216 23.42 -15.51 4.45
CA PHE A 216 22.27 -14.98 5.20
C PHE A 216 22.02 -15.84 6.45
N GLU A 217 21.82 -15.21 7.59
CA GLU A 217 21.55 -15.87 8.86
C GLU A 217 20.07 -16.21 9.06
N ALA A 218 19.21 -15.47 8.36
CA ALA A 218 17.77 -15.70 8.36
C ALA A 218 17.14 -15.34 7.00
N VAL A 219 16.03 -15.99 6.70
CA VAL A 219 15.23 -15.73 5.50
C VAL A 219 13.78 -15.48 5.91
N TYR A 220 13.24 -14.30 5.52
CA TYR A 220 11.84 -13.98 5.71
C TYR A 220 11.07 -14.18 4.41
N VAL A 221 10.05 -15.04 4.41
CA VAL A 221 9.25 -15.34 3.22
C VAL A 221 7.99 -14.49 3.18
N ALA A 222 7.94 -13.56 2.21
CA ALA A 222 6.85 -12.62 1.97
C ALA A 222 6.33 -12.71 0.52
N SER A 223 6.27 -13.92 -0.04
CA SER A 223 5.92 -14.17 -1.45
C SER A 223 4.49 -13.79 -1.84
N GLY A 224 3.64 -13.42 -0.87
CA GLY A 224 2.27 -12.99 -1.08
C GLY A 224 1.31 -14.12 -1.43
N ALA A 225 0.08 -13.75 -1.82
CA ALA A 225 -1.00 -14.66 -2.19
C ALA A 225 -1.55 -14.31 -3.59
N GLY A 226 -0.66 -14.08 -4.55
CA GLY A 226 -0.99 -13.67 -5.92
C GLY A 226 -1.61 -14.78 -6.79
N LEU A 227 -1.54 -16.03 -6.36
CA LEU A 227 -2.11 -17.15 -7.12
C LEU A 227 -3.64 -17.10 -7.09
N PRO A 228 -4.31 -16.98 -8.27
CA PRO A 228 -5.76 -16.88 -8.32
C PRO A 228 -6.43 -18.20 -7.92
N ARG A 229 -7.62 -18.08 -7.32
CA ARG A 229 -8.52 -19.21 -7.11
C ARG A 229 -9.62 -19.15 -8.16
N PHE A 230 -9.73 -20.21 -8.94
CA PHE A 230 -10.81 -20.39 -9.91
C PHE A 230 -12.01 -21.06 -9.23
N MET A 231 -13.20 -20.85 -9.81
CA MET A 231 -14.46 -21.37 -9.27
C MET A 231 -14.69 -22.85 -9.63
N GLY A 232 -13.97 -23.36 -10.66
CA GLY A 232 -14.12 -24.74 -11.15
C GLY A 232 -15.42 -24.95 -11.93
N ILE A 233 -15.93 -23.92 -12.60
CA ILE A 233 -17.17 -23.97 -13.39
C ILE A 233 -16.88 -24.08 -14.90
N PRO A 234 -17.82 -24.66 -15.68
CA PRO A 234 -17.70 -24.69 -17.13
C PRO A 234 -17.54 -23.30 -17.73
N GLY A 235 -16.59 -23.13 -18.65
CA GLY A 235 -16.37 -21.87 -19.35
C GLY A 235 -15.26 -20.99 -18.77
N GLU A 236 -14.67 -21.32 -17.63
CA GLU A 236 -13.58 -20.51 -17.06
C GLU A 236 -12.33 -20.41 -17.93
N SER A 237 -12.12 -21.35 -18.84
CA SER A 237 -11.00 -21.35 -19.80
C SER A 237 -11.31 -20.65 -21.14
N LEU A 238 -12.50 -20.07 -21.29
CA LEU A 238 -12.87 -19.38 -22.52
C LEU A 238 -12.16 -18.03 -22.63
N ASN A 239 -11.97 -17.58 -23.88
CA ASN A 239 -11.43 -16.25 -24.16
C ASN A 239 -12.34 -15.17 -23.55
N GLY A 240 -11.73 -14.20 -22.89
CA GLY A 240 -12.45 -13.11 -22.22
C GLY A 240 -12.73 -13.39 -20.73
N VAL A 241 -12.39 -14.59 -20.24
CA VAL A 241 -12.41 -14.89 -18.80
C VAL A 241 -11.01 -14.68 -18.23
N TYR A 242 -10.91 -13.86 -17.20
CA TYR A 242 -9.65 -13.52 -16.53
C TYR A 242 -9.78 -13.69 -15.02
N SER A 243 -8.71 -14.09 -14.37
CA SER A 243 -8.63 -13.81 -12.95
C SER A 243 -8.49 -12.29 -12.73
N ALA A 244 -9.04 -11.77 -11.63
CA ALA A 244 -8.90 -10.35 -11.31
C ALA A 244 -7.42 -9.94 -11.17
N ASN A 245 -6.57 -10.83 -10.63
CA ASN A 245 -5.13 -10.57 -10.53
C ASN A 245 -4.47 -10.41 -11.89
N GLU A 246 -4.79 -11.27 -12.86
CA GLU A 246 -4.26 -11.14 -14.23
C GLU A 246 -4.71 -9.83 -14.87
N TYR A 247 -6.02 -9.55 -14.81
CA TYR A 247 -6.59 -8.34 -15.36
C TYR A 247 -5.96 -7.07 -14.77
N LEU A 248 -5.88 -6.99 -13.45
CA LEU A 248 -5.29 -5.86 -12.74
C LEU A 248 -3.78 -5.74 -12.98
N THR A 249 -3.05 -6.85 -13.08
CA THR A 249 -1.62 -6.83 -13.44
C THR A 249 -1.41 -6.21 -14.83
N ARG A 250 -2.22 -6.59 -15.81
CA ARG A 250 -2.17 -5.99 -17.16
C ARG A 250 -2.45 -4.50 -17.12
N VAL A 251 -3.48 -4.09 -16.36
CA VAL A 251 -3.87 -2.67 -16.25
C VAL A 251 -2.81 -1.86 -15.48
N ASN A 252 -2.42 -2.30 -14.30
CA ASN A 252 -1.65 -1.50 -13.36
C ASN A 252 -0.14 -1.62 -13.60
N LEU A 253 0.40 -2.84 -13.55
CA LEU A 253 1.84 -3.07 -13.68
C LEU A 253 2.31 -2.86 -15.13
N MET A 254 1.56 -3.46 -16.07
CA MET A 254 1.91 -3.41 -17.50
C MET A 254 1.34 -2.18 -18.22
N LYS A 255 0.55 -1.36 -17.51
CA LYS A 255 -0.04 -0.09 -18.01
C LYS A 255 -0.82 -0.27 -19.32
N ALA A 256 -1.56 -1.37 -19.46
CA ALA A 256 -2.28 -1.71 -20.69
C ALA A 256 -3.37 -0.70 -21.09
N TYR A 257 -3.68 0.28 -20.24
CA TYR A 257 -4.56 1.41 -20.56
C TYR A 257 -3.92 2.48 -21.43
N LYS A 258 -2.58 2.50 -21.56
CA LYS A 258 -1.86 3.46 -22.39
C LYS A 258 -1.93 3.05 -23.86
N GLU A 259 -1.96 4.04 -24.76
CA GLU A 259 -2.02 3.81 -26.20
C GLU A 259 -0.75 3.13 -26.75
N ASP A 260 0.41 3.45 -26.17
CA ASP A 260 1.71 2.90 -26.53
C ASP A 260 2.04 1.57 -25.83
N SER A 261 1.11 1.04 -25.00
CA SER A 261 1.34 -0.22 -24.31
C SER A 261 1.37 -1.41 -25.26
N ARG A 262 2.39 -2.26 -25.10
CA ARG A 262 2.52 -3.53 -25.84
C ARG A 262 1.70 -4.66 -25.20
N THR A 263 1.17 -4.47 -24.01
CA THR A 263 0.37 -5.48 -23.30
C THR A 263 -1.07 -5.44 -23.80
N PRO A 264 -1.58 -6.55 -24.37
CA PRO A 264 -2.96 -6.59 -24.85
C PRO A 264 -3.93 -6.62 -23.67
N ILE A 265 -5.03 -5.87 -23.79
CA ILE A 265 -6.16 -5.93 -22.88
C ILE A 265 -7.46 -5.94 -23.69
N MET A 266 -8.37 -6.85 -23.32
CA MET A 266 -9.67 -6.90 -23.95
C MET A 266 -10.54 -5.76 -23.44
N LYS A 267 -11.04 -4.94 -24.37
CA LYS A 267 -12.04 -3.91 -24.09
C LYS A 267 -13.41 -4.47 -24.48
N SER A 268 -14.25 -4.72 -23.49
CA SER A 268 -15.56 -5.31 -23.67
C SER A 268 -16.66 -4.30 -23.38
N LYS A 269 -17.79 -4.37 -24.12
CA LYS A 269 -18.97 -3.52 -23.85
C LYS A 269 -19.63 -3.86 -22.52
N SER A 270 -19.70 -5.15 -22.21
CA SER A 270 -20.30 -5.65 -20.97
C SER A 270 -19.30 -6.55 -20.23
N VAL A 271 -19.14 -6.31 -18.95
CA VAL A 271 -18.22 -7.03 -18.08
C VAL A 271 -18.96 -7.51 -16.84
N ALA A 272 -18.81 -8.79 -16.51
CA ALA A 272 -19.25 -9.33 -15.24
C ALA A 272 -18.05 -9.55 -14.31
N VAL A 273 -18.15 -9.08 -13.07
CA VAL A 273 -17.11 -9.25 -12.03
C VAL A 273 -17.69 -10.07 -10.89
N VAL A 274 -17.12 -11.23 -10.64
CA VAL A 274 -17.59 -12.14 -9.60
C VAL A 274 -16.81 -11.87 -8.31
N GLY A 275 -17.50 -11.33 -7.30
CA GLY A 275 -16.97 -11.03 -5.98
C GLY A 275 -17.34 -9.63 -5.49
N GLY A 276 -17.26 -9.42 -4.16
CA GLY A 276 -17.58 -8.15 -3.50
C GLY A 276 -16.42 -7.53 -2.71
N GLY A 277 -15.22 -8.13 -2.77
CA GLY A 277 -14.05 -7.61 -2.08
C GLY A 277 -13.34 -6.49 -2.86
N ASN A 278 -12.32 -5.89 -2.23
CA ASN A 278 -11.57 -4.76 -2.81
C ASN A 278 -11.01 -5.05 -4.20
N VAL A 279 -10.51 -6.27 -4.43
CA VAL A 279 -9.95 -6.68 -5.73
C VAL A 279 -11.01 -6.69 -6.83
N ALA A 280 -12.21 -7.21 -6.52
CA ALA A 280 -13.33 -7.21 -7.45
C ALA A 280 -13.81 -5.78 -7.77
N MET A 281 -13.91 -4.93 -6.74
CA MET A 281 -14.26 -3.52 -6.94
C MET A 281 -13.24 -2.77 -7.79
N ASP A 282 -11.95 -3.03 -7.59
CA ASP A 282 -10.89 -2.44 -8.40
C ASP A 282 -10.92 -2.94 -9.85
N ALA A 283 -11.19 -4.23 -10.07
CA ALA A 283 -11.37 -4.79 -11.41
C ALA A 283 -12.58 -4.16 -12.13
N ALA A 284 -13.72 -4.03 -11.44
CA ALA A 284 -14.93 -3.39 -11.97
C ALA A 284 -14.67 -1.92 -12.36
N ARG A 285 -14.00 -1.16 -11.48
CA ARG A 285 -13.63 0.23 -11.76
C ARG A 285 -12.67 0.36 -12.94
N CYS A 286 -11.69 -0.54 -13.04
CA CYS A 286 -10.78 -0.59 -14.19
C CYS A 286 -11.53 -0.90 -15.47
N ALA A 287 -12.43 -1.88 -15.49
CA ALA A 287 -13.25 -2.22 -16.65
C ALA A 287 -14.09 -1.02 -17.12
N LYS A 288 -14.73 -0.33 -16.16
CA LYS A 288 -15.52 0.86 -16.49
C LYS A 288 -14.68 1.98 -17.09
N ARG A 289 -13.50 2.25 -16.50
CA ARG A 289 -12.55 3.26 -17.01
C ARG A 289 -11.95 2.90 -18.38
N LEU A 290 -11.85 1.61 -18.71
CA LEU A 290 -11.42 1.13 -20.02
C LEU A 290 -12.53 1.15 -21.09
N GLY A 291 -13.73 1.62 -20.74
CA GLY A 291 -14.81 1.88 -21.68
C GLY A 291 -15.94 0.85 -21.68
N ALA A 292 -16.04 -0.02 -20.67
CA ALA A 292 -17.19 -0.90 -20.55
C ALA A 292 -18.48 -0.08 -20.32
N GLU A 293 -19.50 -0.33 -21.13
CA GLU A 293 -20.81 0.31 -21.03
C GLU A 293 -21.55 -0.20 -19.78
N ASN A 294 -21.48 -1.52 -19.55
CA ASN A 294 -22.13 -2.19 -18.43
C ASN A 294 -21.11 -2.99 -17.63
N VAL A 295 -21.18 -2.88 -16.30
CA VAL A 295 -20.36 -3.67 -15.36
C VAL A 295 -21.30 -4.22 -14.28
N TYR A 296 -21.32 -5.55 -14.14
CA TYR A 296 -22.20 -6.29 -13.24
C TYR A 296 -21.39 -6.94 -12.13
#